data_408bf91d66d023866b7579da736c7314
#
_entry.id   408bf91d66d023866b7579da736c7314
#
_cell.length_a   1.000
_cell.length_b   1.000
_cell.length_c   1.000
_cell.angle_alpha   90.00
_cell.angle_beta   90.00
_cell.angle_gamma   90.00
#
_symmetry.space_group_name_H-M   'P 1'
#
loop_
_entity.id
_entity.type
_entity.pdbx_description
1 polymer ?
#
loop_
_entity_poly.entity_id
_entity_poly.type
_entity_poly.pdbx_seq_one_letter_code
_entity_poly.pdbx_strand_id
1 'polypeptide(L)'
;MAGAQEAVKEVSKPAGTSQHRHQRPQLATGAAIAPDGRLWVVGLNAQAQLFVQSTPLGGAVQWSEARILNTGTDPIAADGESRPKIAFGPQGWAVISYTMPLAKPYTGFIRMLRSSDGGQTFSAPFTVHQDRQEITHRFDSVAFDAQGVLHTLWVDKRDQPPKGSAQKYAGAAIYRNESKDGGQTFGPDTKLADHSCECCRIGLARNPQGQLQATWRHVFDSSTRDHAFASVGAPANRITRSTHDNWQINACPHHGPGLALNAGTSGYHTVWFGIRKVNGQDQAAVRYARLNPQGEPLPETLRVLPDARAEHADVLADGQNVAVVWRSSEGAVTSLKAWLSTDGGQNFDLKTLGQATGYNDHPRLAQSGARMVVVWRNTQETQVHELRF
;
A
#
# COMPACT_ATOMS: atom_id res chain seq x y z
N MET A 1 58.34 -1.93 19.33
CA MET A 1 57.05 -2.38 19.92
C MET A 1 55.99 -2.27 18.85
N ALA A 2 55.61 -3.40 18.30
CA ALA A 2 54.68 -3.50 17.18
C ALA A 2 53.23 -3.55 17.72
N GLY A 3 52.38 -2.62 17.29
CA GLY A 3 50.97 -2.62 17.58
C GLY A 3 50.24 -3.46 16.54
N ALA A 4 49.53 -4.48 16.98
CA ALA A 4 48.72 -5.36 16.17
C ALA A 4 47.43 -4.65 15.77
N GLN A 5 47.17 -4.56 14.46
CA GLN A 5 45.88 -4.25 13.90
C GLN A 5 45.03 -5.52 13.88
N GLU A 6 43.96 -5.54 14.64
CA GLU A 6 42.94 -6.57 14.55
C GLU A 6 42.08 -6.34 13.29
N ALA A 7 42.09 -7.32 12.39
CA ALA A 7 41.25 -7.35 11.20
C ALA A 7 39.83 -7.71 11.59
N VAL A 8 38.87 -6.82 11.30
CA VAL A 8 37.46 -7.08 11.38
C VAL A 8 37.10 -8.13 10.31
N LYS A 9 36.69 -9.31 10.75
CA LYS A 9 36.18 -10.37 9.87
C LYS A 9 34.86 -9.93 9.28
N GLU A 10 34.84 -9.75 7.98
CA GLU A 10 33.62 -9.67 7.18
C GLU A 10 32.80 -10.96 7.36
N VAL A 11 31.60 -10.84 7.93
CA VAL A 11 30.65 -11.95 7.97
C VAL A 11 30.07 -12.11 6.57
N SER A 12 30.55 -13.10 5.84
CA SER A 12 30.01 -13.47 4.54
C SER A 12 28.56 -13.93 4.68
N LYS A 13 27.62 -13.20 4.03
CA LYS A 13 26.25 -13.66 3.84
C LYS A 13 26.27 -15.00 3.09
N PRO A 14 25.49 -16.02 3.52
CA PRO A 14 25.36 -17.23 2.74
C PRO A 14 24.70 -16.87 1.39
N ALA A 15 25.32 -17.27 0.30
CA ALA A 15 24.78 -17.20 -1.04
C ALA A 15 23.54 -18.11 -1.13
N GLY A 16 22.40 -17.62 -0.78
CA GLY A 16 21.09 -18.27 -0.99
C GLY A 16 20.83 -18.29 -2.49
N THR A 17 20.91 -19.46 -3.07
CA THR A 17 20.67 -19.77 -4.48
C THR A 17 19.33 -19.18 -4.95
N SER A 18 19.36 -18.44 -6.05
CA SER A 18 18.24 -17.76 -6.70
C SER A 18 17.12 -18.69 -7.21
N GLN A 19 17.24 -20.00 -7.04
CA GLN A 19 16.29 -21.00 -7.55
C GLN A 19 15.02 -21.16 -6.72
N HIS A 20 14.95 -20.70 -5.46
CA HIS A 20 13.74 -20.85 -4.64
C HIS A 20 12.73 -19.70 -4.76
N ARG A 21 12.99 -18.63 -5.49
CA ARG A 21 12.04 -17.52 -5.66
C ARG A 21 10.85 -17.84 -6.58
N HIS A 22 10.93 -18.89 -7.41
CA HIS A 22 9.89 -19.20 -8.41
C HIS A 22 8.78 -20.16 -7.92
N GLN A 23 8.80 -20.62 -6.68
CA GLN A 23 7.84 -21.63 -6.18
C GLN A 23 6.80 -21.07 -5.20
N ARG A 24 6.80 -19.78 -4.88
CA ARG A 24 5.86 -19.24 -3.91
C ARG A 24 4.60 -18.73 -4.61
N PRO A 25 3.39 -19.24 -4.27
CA PRO A 25 2.16 -18.72 -4.84
C PRO A 25 2.06 -17.22 -4.51
N GLN A 26 1.86 -16.40 -5.54
CA GLN A 26 1.70 -14.97 -5.38
C GLN A 26 0.20 -14.67 -5.43
N LEU A 27 -0.37 -14.26 -4.30
CA LEU A 27 -1.80 -14.05 -4.15
C LEU A 27 -2.23 -12.68 -4.64
N ALA A 28 -1.44 -11.65 -4.36
CA ALA A 28 -1.59 -10.29 -4.88
C ALA A 28 -3.00 -9.71 -4.69
N THR A 29 -3.51 -9.75 -3.46
CA THR A 29 -4.91 -9.45 -3.16
C THR A 29 -5.16 -7.95 -3.02
N GLY A 30 -6.07 -7.40 -3.83
CA GLY A 30 -6.72 -6.11 -3.64
C GLY A 30 -8.18 -6.30 -3.26
N ALA A 31 -8.77 -5.37 -2.52
CA ALA A 31 -10.17 -5.43 -2.12
C ALA A 31 -10.79 -4.03 -2.08
N ALA A 32 -12.09 -3.94 -2.39
CA ALA A 32 -12.90 -2.75 -2.22
C ALA A 32 -14.38 -3.14 -2.05
N ILE A 33 -15.17 -2.28 -1.42
CA ILE A 33 -16.62 -2.41 -1.38
C ILE A 33 -17.20 -1.53 -2.49
N ALA A 34 -18.02 -2.13 -3.35
CA ALA A 34 -18.70 -1.44 -4.43
C ALA A 34 -19.88 -0.60 -3.89
N PRO A 35 -20.42 0.37 -4.65
CA PRO A 35 -21.56 1.18 -4.22
C PRO A 35 -22.85 0.39 -3.91
N ASP A 36 -22.98 -0.82 -4.46
CA ASP A 36 -24.10 -1.74 -4.15
C ASP A 36 -23.92 -2.48 -2.82
N GLY A 37 -22.84 -2.22 -2.08
CA GLY A 37 -22.51 -2.84 -0.80
C GLY A 37 -21.84 -4.21 -0.88
N ARG A 38 -21.53 -4.72 -2.08
CA ARG A 38 -20.80 -5.98 -2.26
C ARG A 38 -19.30 -5.77 -2.06
N LEU A 39 -18.69 -6.68 -1.34
CA LEU A 39 -17.22 -6.75 -1.27
C LEU A 39 -16.68 -7.42 -2.55
N TRP A 40 -15.73 -6.77 -3.18
CA TRP A 40 -14.97 -7.29 -4.32
C TRP A 40 -13.54 -7.57 -3.94
N VAL A 41 -13.02 -8.65 -4.47
CA VAL A 41 -11.61 -9.04 -4.37
C VAL A 41 -11.05 -9.21 -5.77
N VAL A 42 -9.86 -8.66 -6.00
CA VAL A 42 -9.03 -8.89 -7.17
C VAL A 42 -7.73 -9.57 -6.74
N GLY A 43 -7.23 -10.51 -7.51
CA GLY A 43 -6.00 -11.23 -7.17
C GLY A 43 -5.52 -12.13 -8.30
N LEU A 44 -4.47 -12.91 -8.03
CA LEU A 44 -3.99 -13.93 -8.96
C LEU A 44 -4.44 -15.32 -8.51
N ASN A 45 -4.86 -16.14 -9.47
CA ASN A 45 -5.11 -17.56 -9.27
C ASN A 45 -3.79 -18.36 -9.31
N ALA A 46 -3.88 -19.68 -9.18
CA ALA A 46 -2.70 -20.56 -9.22
C ALA A 46 -1.97 -20.56 -10.57
N GLN A 47 -2.62 -20.15 -11.65
CA GLN A 47 -2.06 -19.98 -13.00
C GLN A 47 -1.54 -18.58 -13.25
N ALA A 48 -1.41 -17.74 -12.20
CA ALA A 48 -1.02 -16.33 -12.26
C ALA A 48 -1.95 -15.46 -13.14
N GLN A 49 -3.21 -15.87 -13.34
CA GLN A 49 -4.19 -15.10 -14.07
C GLN A 49 -4.92 -14.16 -13.11
N LEU A 50 -5.18 -12.93 -13.56
CA LEU A 50 -5.96 -11.96 -12.82
C LEU A 50 -7.44 -12.37 -12.77
N PHE A 51 -8.01 -12.41 -11.58
CA PHE A 51 -9.42 -12.70 -11.39
C PHE A 51 -10.10 -11.68 -10.49
N VAL A 52 -11.43 -11.64 -10.58
CA VAL A 52 -12.28 -10.94 -9.61
C VAL A 52 -13.37 -11.88 -9.10
N GLN A 53 -13.73 -11.67 -7.84
CA GLN A 53 -14.89 -12.27 -7.17
C GLN A 53 -15.57 -11.24 -6.31
N SER A 54 -16.86 -11.44 -6.03
CA SER A 54 -17.59 -10.59 -5.09
C SER A 54 -18.47 -11.41 -4.16
N THR A 55 -18.77 -10.86 -2.99
CA THR A 55 -19.68 -11.44 -2.01
C THR A 55 -20.55 -10.35 -1.39
N PRO A 56 -21.84 -10.61 -1.08
CA PRO A 56 -22.61 -9.71 -0.24
C PRO A 56 -22.00 -9.68 1.17
N LEU A 57 -22.18 -8.56 1.88
CA LEU A 57 -21.79 -8.41 3.27
C LEU A 57 -23.01 -8.51 4.20
N GLY A 58 -22.76 -8.81 5.50
CA GLY A 58 -23.82 -8.91 6.52
C GLY A 58 -24.39 -10.31 6.69
N GLY A 59 -23.75 -11.33 6.14
CA GLY A 59 -24.11 -12.74 6.27
C GLY A 59 -22.90 -13.65 6.12
N ALA A 60 -23.15 -14.94 5.92
CA ALA A 60 -22.08 -15.88 5.57
C ALA A 60 -21.44 -15.47 4.24
N VAL A 61 -20.11 -15.58 4.16
CA VAL A 61 -19.36 -15.28 2.94
C VAL A 61 -19.75 -16.27 1.85
N GLN A 62 -20.31 -15.74 0.75
CA GLN A 62 -20.70 -16.53 -0.43
C GLN A 62 -20.09 -15.87 -1.66
N TRP A 63 -18.89 -16.32 -2.01
CA TRP A 63 -18.19 -15.81 -3.19
C TRP A 63 -18.94 -16.16 -4.48
N SER A 64 -19.03 -15.18 -5.38
CA SER A 64 -19.41 -15.46 -6.77
C SER A 64 -18.38 -16.38 -7.41
N GLU A 65 -18.72 -16.98 -8.55
CA GLU A 65 -17.72 -17.64 -9.40
C GLU A 65 -16.56 -16.66 -9.71
N ALA A 66 -15.34 -17.21 -9.69
CA ALA A 66 -14.14 -16.43 -10.02
C ALA A 66 -14.14 -16.14 -11.51
N ARG A 67 -14.19 -14.84 -11.86
CA ARG A 67 -14.15 -14.39 -13.24
C ARG A 67 -12.72 -13.99 -13.59
N ILE A 68 -12.12 -14.72 -14.55
CA ILE A 68 -10.80 -14.40 -15.09
C ILE A 68 -10.92 -13.17 -15.98
N LEU A 69 -10.04 -12.20 -15.77
CA LEU A 69 -9.95 -10.99 -16.58
C LEU A 69 -8.93 -11.18 -17.69
N ASN A 70 -9.29 -10.70 -18.90
CA ASN A 70 -8.38 -10.77 -20.02
C ASN A 70 -7.31 -9.66 -19.90
N THR A 71 -6.11 -10.03 -19.50
CA THR A 71 -4.93 -9.14 -19.45
C THR A 71 -4.00 -9.34 -20.67
N GLY A 72 -4.42 -10.10 -21.67
CA GLY A 72 -3.56 -10.50 -22.79
C GLY A 72 -2.41 -11.37 -22.31
N THR A 73 -1.20 -11.00 -22.67
CA THR A 73 0.05 -11.69 -22.26
C THR A 73 0.80 -10.93 -21.16
N ASP A 74 0.19 -9.92 -20.54
CA ASP A 74 0.85 -9.12 -19.50
C ASP A 74 1.25 -10.00 -18.32
N PRO A 75 2.53 -10.08 -17.95
CA PRO A 75 2.91 -10.58 -16.64
C PRO A 75 2.45 -9.59 -15.57
N ILE A 76 2.07 -10.08 -14.39
CA ILE A 76 1.53 -9.23 -13.32
C ILE A 76 2.45 -9.29 -12.12
N ALA A 77 2.91 -8.13 -11.65
CA ALA A 77 3.64 -8.05 -10.39
C ALA A 77 2.70 -8.39 -9.22
N ALA A 78 3.17 -9.25 -8.36
CA ALA A 78 2.35 -9.81 -7.30
C ALA A 78 3.04 -9.78 -5.93
N ASP A 79 4.09 -8.97 -5.77
CA ASP A 79 4.60 -8.69 -4.42
C ASP A 79 3.53 -7.89 -3.65
N GLY A 80 3.45 -8.13 -2.34
CA GLY A 80 2.36 -7.60 -1.53
C GLY A 80 2.25 -6.07 -1.46
N GLU A 81 3.29 -5.34 -1.83
CA GLU A 81 3.27 -3.87 -1.92
C GLU A 81 2.85 -3.40 -3.33
N SER A 82 3.17 -4.16 -4.39
CA SER A 82 2.85 -3.87 -5.80
C SER A 82 1.73 -4.77 -6.35
N ARG A 83 0.69 -5.01 -5.55
CA ARG A 83 -0.44 -5.87 -5.93
C ARG A 83 -1.42 -5.16 -6.86
N PRO A 84 -2.29 -5.89 -7.59
CA PRO A 84 -3.48 -5.33 -8.22
C PRO A 84 -4.38 -4.59 -7.23
N LYS A 85 -5.01 -3.52 -7.66
CA LYS A 85 -5.96 -2.71 -6.89
C LYS A 85 -7.28 -2.66 -7.64
N ILE A 86 -8.37 -2.53 -6.90
CA ILE A 86 -9.70 -2.28 -7.42
C ILE A 86 -10.28 -1.04 -6.74
N ALA A 87 -10.89 -0.15 -7.51
CA ALA A 87 -11.59 1.02 -6.99
C ALA A 87 -12.90 1.24 -7.75
N PHE A 88 -13.92 1.69 -7.03
CA PHE A 88 -15.24 2.01 -7.57
C PHE A 88 -15.48 3.51 -7.52
N GLY A 89 -16.02 4.06 -8.58
CA GLY A 89 -16.42 5.45 -8.73
C GLY A 89 -17.94 5.59 -8.92
N PRO A 90 -18.41 6.83 -9.18
CA PRO A 90 -19.79 7.08 -9.54
C PRO A 90 -20.16 6.48 -10.90
N GLN A 91 -21.45 6.48 -11.23
CA GLN A 91 -21.97 6.10 -12.56
C GLN A 91 -21.62 4.67 -13.00
N GLY A 92 -21.39 3.74 -12.05
CA GLY A 92 -21.00 2.38 -12.36
C GLY A 92 -19.52 2.23 -12.79
N TRP A 93 -18.70 3.26 -12.61
CA TRP A 93 -17.28 3.16 -12.92
C TRP A 93 -16.56 2.24 -11.93
N ALA A 94 -15.73 1.37 -12.48
CA ALA A 94 -14.77 0.59 -11.71
C ALA A 94 -13.45 0.51 -12.49
N VAL A 95 -12.36 0.49 -11.76
CA VAL A 95 -11.03 0.29 -12.34
C VAL A 95 -10.26 -0.78 -11.58
N ILE A 96 -9.45 -1.54 -12.32
CA ILE A 96 -8.46 -2.45 -11.76
C ILE A 96 -7.11 -2.05 -12.31
N SER A 97 -6.15 -1.77 -11.44
CA SER A 97 -4.78 -1.45 -11.82
C SER A 97 -3.81 -2.54 -11.38
N TYR A 98 -2.73 -2.70 -12.12
CA TYR A 98 -1.62 -3.58 -11.78
C TYR A 98 -0.32 -3.10 -12.42
N THR A 99 0.81 -3.48 -11.83
CA THR A 99 2.11 -3.29 -12.47
C THR A 99 2.41 -4.47 -13.40
N MET A 100 2.67 -4.20 -14.66
CA MET A 100 3.25 -5.14 -15.63
C MET A 100 4.78 -5.00 -15.57
N PRO A 101 5.52 -5.97 -15.02
CA PRO A 101 6.99 -5.94 -15.04
C PRO A 101 7.50 -6.09 -16.47
N LEU A 102 8.58 -5.37 -16.80
CA LEU A 102 9.28 -5.45 -18.07
C LEU A 102 10.50 -6.36 -17.97
N ALA A 103 11.19 -6.58 -19.10
CA ALA A 103 12.34 -7.48 -19.17
C ALA A 103 13.51 -7.05 -18.27
N LYS A 104 13.76 -5.75 -18.17
CA LYS A 104 14.78 -5.21 -17.28
C LYS A 104 14.30 -5.28 -15.82
N PRO A 105 15.12 -5.82 -14.89
CA PRO A 105 14.75 -5.90 -13.48
C PRO A 105 14.32 -4.55 -12.88
N TYR A 106 13.30 -4.56 -12.04
CA TYR A 106 12.73 -3.39 -11.34
C TYR A 106 12.09 -2.34 -12.25
N THR A 107 11.88 -2.64 -13.53
CA THR A 107 11.12 -1.79 -14.45
C THR A 107 9.69 -2.32 -14.62
N GLY A 108 8.76 -1.45 -15.04
CA GLY A 108 7.38 -1.85 -15.23
C GLY A 108 6.53 -0.73 -15.80
N PHE A 109 5.32 -1.09 -16.22
CA PHE A 109 4.26 -0.16 -16.60
C PHE A 109 3.04 -0.33 -15.69
N ILE A 110 2.39 0.77 -15.34
CA ILE A 110 1.08 0.71 -14.67
C ILE A 110 0.03 0.45 -15.74
N ARG A 111 -0.62 -0.70 -15.63
CA ARG A 111 -1.71 -1.14 -16.49
C ARG A 111 -3.04 -0.98 -15.77
N MET A 112 -4.09 -0.74 -16.53
CA MET A 112 -5.43 -0.59 -15.99
C MET A 112 -6.46 -1.24 -16.90
N LEU A 113 -7.47 -1.86 -16.30
CA LEU A 113 -8.73 -2.24 -16.92
C LEU A 113 -9.83 -1.34 -16.33
N ARG A 114 -10.78 -0.92 -17.16
CA ARG A 114 -11.91 -0.09 -16.72
C ARG A 114 -13.23 -0.78 -17.00
N SER A 115 -14.21 -0.47 -16.17
CA SER A 115 -15.61 -0.84 -16.31
C SER A 115 -16.49 0.41 -16.23
N SER A 116 -17.60 0.41 -16.95
CA SER A 116 -18.66 1.42 -16.87
C SER A 116 -20.02 0.84 -16.49
N ASP A 117 -20.05 -0.41 -16.06
CA ASP A 117 -21.25 -1.19 -15.74
C ASP A 117 -21.21 -1.85 -14.35
N GLY A 118 -20.52 -1.21 -13.40
CA GLY A 118 -20.37 -1.72 -12.03
C GLY A 118 -19.45 -2.93 -11.89
N GLY A 119 -18.52 -3.12 -12.84
CA GLY A 119 -17.60 -4.25 -12.82
C GLY A 119 -18.16 -5.50 -13.50
N GLN A 120 -19.30 -5.44 -14.20
CA GLN A 120 -19.83 -6.60 -14.93
C GLN A 120 -18.94 -6.96 -16.12
N THR A 121 -18.43 -5.96 -16.84
CA THR A 121 -17.43 -6.15 -17.90
C THR A 121 -16.23 -5.22 -17.67
N PHE A 122 -15.07 -5.62 -18.19
CA PHE A 122 -13.87 -4.81 -18.17
C PHE A 122 -13.26 -4.69 -19.57
N SER A 123 -12.66 -3.53 -19.84
CA SER A 123 -11.92 -3.27 -21.08
C SER A 123 -10.69 -4.16 -21.21
N ALA A 124 -10.08 -4.19 -22.40
CA ALA A 124 -8.69 -4.62 -22.53
C ALA A 124 -7.77 -3.71 -21.68
N PRO A 125 -6.62 -4.22 -21.20
CA PRO A 125 -5.69 -3.43 -20.40
C PRO A 125 -4.98 -2.37 -21.24
N PHE A 126 -4.78 -1.19 -20.65
CA PHE A 126 -4.02 -0.10 -21.25
C PHE A 126 -3.02 0.48 -20.25
N THR A 127 -2.00 1.18 -20.73
CA THR A 127 -1.00 1.85 -19.86
C THR A 127 -1.49 3.22 -19.47
N VAL A 128 -1.50 3.50 -18.16
CA VAL A 128 -2.08 4.73 -17.57
C VAL A 128 -1.19 5.95 -17.77
N HIS A 129 0.12 5.82 -17.52
CA HIS A 129 1.08 6.93 -17.60
C HIS A 129 1.51 7.22 -19.05
N GLN A 130 1.97 8.45 -19.32
CA GLN A 130 2.40 8.88 -20.65
C GLN A 130 3.83 8.48 -20.98
N ASP A 131 4.73 8.46 -19.99
CA ASP A 131 6.11 7.98 -20.19
C ASP A 131 6.12 6.50 -20.57
N ARG A 132 6.93 6.13 -21.58
CA ARG A 132 7.06 4.77 -22.12
C ARG A 132 8.48 4.21 -22.04
N GLN A 133 9.36 4.88 -21.28
CA GLN A 133 10.72 4.38 -21.06
C GLN A 133 10.70 3.09 -20.23
N GLU A 134 11.65 2.18 -20.48
CA GLU A 134 11.82 0.96 -19.70
C GLU A 134 12.50 1.26 -18.35
N ILE A 135 11.77 1.97 -17.51
CA ILE A 135 12.16 2.38 -16.15
C ILE A 135 11.16 1.88 -15.12
N THR A 136 11.32 2.27 -13.88
CA THR A 136 10.35 2.01 -12.83
C THR A 136 9.13 2.91 -13.00
N HIS A 137 7.98 2.30 -13.32
CA HIS A 137 6.63 2.81 -13.08
C HIS A 137 5.92 1.71 -12.31
N ARG A 138 5.99 1.75 -10.98
CA ARG A 138 5.56 0.65 -10.10
C ARG A 138 4.89 1.17 -8.82
N PHE A 139 4.36 0.27 -8.00
CA PHE A 139 3.77 0.58 -6.70
C PHE A 139 2.66 1.63 -6.81
N ASP A 140 1.79 1.45 -7.82
CA ASP A 140 0.66 2.33 -8.02
C ASP A 140 -0.32 2.32 -6.85
N SER A 141 -1.08 3.40 -6.70
CA SER A 141 -2.26 3.49 -5.87
C SER A 141 -3.33 4.23 -6.63
N VAL A 142 -4.58 3.76 -6.55
CA VAL A 142 -5.71 4.32 -7.27
C VAL A 142 -6.87 4.58 -6.31
N ALA A 143 -7.54 5.72 -6.49
CA ALA A 143 -8.76 6.04 -5.78
C ALA A 143 -9.58 7.08 -6.55
N PHE A 144 -10.89 7.03 -6.42
CA PHE A 144 -11.76 8.14 -6.80
C PHE A 144 -11.85 9.12 -5.64
N ASP A 145 -11.83 10.42 -5.91
CA ASP A 145 -12.18 11.44 -4.93
C ASP A 145 -13.71 11.59 -4.76
N ALA A 146 -14.16 12.51 -3.91
CA ALA A 146 -15.60 12.72 -3.70
C ALA A 146 -16.30 13.37 -4.91
N GLN A 147 -15.56 14.00 -5.80
CA GLN A 147 -16.06 14.58 -7.05
C GLN A 147 -16.12 13.55 -8.20
N GLY A 148 -15.69 12.31 -7.93
CA GLY A 148 -15.65 11.23 -8.92
C GLY A 148 -14.46 11.29 -9.85
N VAL A 149 -13.46 12.10 -9.55
CA VAL A 149 -12.19 12.10 -10.30
C VAL A 149 -11.36 10.90 -9.85
N LEU A 150 -10.92 10.10 -10.80
CA LEU A 150 -9.99 9.01 -10.58
C LEU A 150 -8.57 9.55 -10.53
N HIS A 151 -7.86 9.26 -9.46
CA HIS A 151 -6.43 9.58 -9.32
C HIS A 151 -5.61 8.30 -9.34
N THR A 152 -4.52 8.32 -10.09
CA THR A 152 -3.49 7.28 -10.08
C THR A 152 -2.17 7.89 -9.66
N LEU A 153 -1.51 7.30 -8.66
CA LEU A 153 -0.19 7.68 -8.18
C LEU A 153 0.75 6.50 -8.34
N TRP A 154 2.03 6.74 -8.61
CA TRP A 154 3.02 5.66 -8.73
C TRP A 154 4.45 6.14 -8.43
N VAL A 155 5.31 5.20 -8.14
CA VAL A 155 6.76 5.40 -8.02
C VAL A 155 7.37 5.40 -9.42
N ASP A 156 8.16 6.42 -9.73
CA ASP A 156 8.68 6.73 -11.06
C ASP A 156 10.16 7.09 -11.03
N LYS A 157 10.94 6.59 -11.97
CA LYS A 157 12.38 6.87 -12.07
C LYS A 157 12.80 7.74 -13.26
N ARG A 158 11.85 8.41 -13.93
CA ARG A 158 12.18 9.27 -15.09
C ARG A 158 13.12 10.44 -14.76
N ASP A 159 13.09 10.94 -13.52
CA ASP A 159 13.93 12.04 -13.07
C ASP A 159 15.25 11.58 -12.46
N GLN A 160 15.51 10.27 -12.44
CA GLN A 160 16.76 9.77 -11.88
C GLN A 160 17.92 10.17 -12.80
N PRO A 161 18.93 10.92 -12.29
CA PRO A 161 20.03 11.36 -13.12
C PRO A 161 20.84 10.16 -13.64
N PRO A 162 21.53 10.31 -14.77
CA PRO A 162 22.40 9.27 -15.31
C PRO A 162 23.42 8.79 -14.28
N LYS A 163 23.76 7.50 -14.35
CA LYS A 163 24.78 6.91 -13.46
C LYS A 163 26.09 7.68 -13.58
N GLY A 164 26.66 8.11 -12.45
CA GLY A 164 27.90 8.92 -12.41
C GLY A 164 27.66 10.44 -12.43
N SER A 165 26.40 10.89 -12.49
CA SER A 165 26.08 12.31 -12.35
C SER A 165 26.51 12.84 -10.97
N ALA A 166 26.98 14.09 -10.93
CA ALA A 166 27.24 14.82 -9.69
C ALA A 166 25.94 15.24 -8.96
N GLN A 167 24.80 15.18 -9.64
CA GLN A 167 23.50 15.50 -9.04
C GLN A 167 23.13 14.42 -8.03
N LYS A 168 22.90 14.83 -6.79
CA LYS A 168 22.43 13.94 -5.73
C LYS A 168 20.93 13.78 -5.86
N TYR A 169 20.49 12.56 -6.15
CA TYR A 169 19.08 12.19 -6.18
C TYR A 169 18.90 10.87 -5.43
N ALA A 170 18.02 10.85 -4.44
CA ALA A 170 17.78 9.67 -3.62
C ALA A 170 16.47 9.00 -4.03
N GLY A 171 16.51 7.68 -4.29
CA GLY A 171 15.31 6.90 -4.59
C GLY A 171 14.69 7.20 -5.95
N ALA A 172 13.39 7.47 -5.96
CA ALA A 172 12.56 7.74 -7.13
C ALA A 172 11.68 8.98 -6.90
N ALA A 173 10.89 9.38 -7.88
CA ALA A 173 9.82 10.36 -7.71
C ALA A 173 8.47 9.66 -7.43
N ILE A 174 7.51 10.42 -6.90
CA ILE A 174 6.08 10.11 -6.98
C ILE A 174 5.49 10.94 -8.10
N TYR A 175 4.88 10.26 -9.07
CA TYR A 175 4.10 10.86 -10.14
C TYR A 175 2.63 10.53 -9.96
N ARG A 176 1.78 11.33 -10.58
CA ARG A 176 0.33 11.16 -10.60
C ARG A 176 -0.28 11.62 -11.92
N ASN A 177 -1.45 11.13 -12.23
CA ASN A 177 -2.37 11.72 -13.19
C ASN A 177 -3.82 11.54 -12.72
N GLU A 178 -4.75 12.09 -13.45
CA GLU A 178 -6.17 12.04 -13.13
C GLU A 178 -7.04 11.79 -14.36
N SER A 179 -8.20 11.19 -14.12
CA SER A 179 -9.25 10.96 -15.11
C SER A 179 -10.59 11.46 -14.57
N LYS A 180 -11.34 12.19 -15.41
CA LYS A 180 -12.69 12.71 -15.09
C LYS A 180 -13.82 11.92 -15.73
N ASP A 181 -13.48 10.87 -16.45
CA ASP A 181 -14.39 10.06 -17.29
C ASP A 181 -14.31 8.55 -16.95
N GLY A 182 -14.01 8.24 -15.68
CA GLY A 182 -13.95 6.85 -15.20
C GLY A 182 -12.79 6.04 -15.77
N GLY A 183 -11.66 6.68 -16.07
CA GLY A 183 -10.47 6.03 -16.58
C GLY A 183 -10.45 5.85 -18.11
N GLN A 184 -11.31 6.56 -18.84
CA GLN A 184 -11.30 6.50 -20.31
C GLN A 184 -10.16 7.33 -20.88
N THR A 185 -9.97 8.56 -20.36
CA THR A 185 -8.84 9.43 -20.70
C THR A 185 -8.15 9.92 -19.43
N PHE A 186 -6.87 10.21 -19.55
CA PHE A 186 -6.05 10.73 -18.44
C PHE A 186 -5.41 12.06 -18.82
N GLY A 187 -5.36 12.95 -17.85
CA GLY A 187 -4.56 14.18 -17.92
C GLY A 187 -3.05 13.89 -17.96
N PRO A 188 -2.22 14.93 -18.01
CA PRO A 188 -0.78 14.78 -18.05
C PRO A 188 -0.22 14.14 -16.78
N ASP A 189 0.86 13.39 -16.92
CA ASP A 189 1.66 12.94 -15.77
C ASP A 189 2.27 14.16 -15.08
N THR A 190 1.98 14.33 -13.80
CA THR A 190 2.51 15.42 -12.96
C THR A 190 3.29 14.87 -11.78
N LYS A 191 4.44 15.45 -11.51
CA LYS A 191 5.26 15.11 -10.36
C LYS A 191 4.62 15.62 -9.07
N LEU A 192 4.51 14.75 -8.05
CA LEU A 192 4.10 15.12 -6.71
C LEU A 192 5.30 15.37 -5.80
N ALA A 193 6.32 14.51 -5.85
CA ALA A 193 7.52 14.64 -5.02
C ALA A 193 8.73 13.93 -5.63
N ASP A 194 9.91 14.46 -5.36
CA ASP A 194 11.19 13.79 -5.55
C ASP A 194 11.54 12.89 -4.35
N HIS A 195 12.60 12.13 -4.42
CA HIS A 195 13.22 11.40 -3.31
C HIS A 195 12.32 10.40 -2.58
N SER A 196 11.43 9.71 -3.28
CA SER A 196 10.63 8.63 -2.73
C SER A 196 11.45 7.33 -2.56
N CYS A 197 11.06 6.51 -1.59
CA CYS A 197 11.47 5.13 -1.53
C CYS A 197 10.92 4.35 -2.74
N GLU A 198 11.72 3.43 -3.28
CA GLU A 198 11.46 2.77 -4.56
C GLU A 198 10.55 1.53 -4.47
N CYS A 199 10.09 1.14 -3.29
CA CYS A 199 9.56 -0.21 -3.07
C CYS A 199 8.38 -0.31 -2.11
N CYS A 200 7.71 0.79 -1.81
CA CYS A 200 6.62 0.79 -0.84
C CYS A 200 5.34 1.34 -1.46
N ARG A 201 4.19 0.80 -1.04
CA ARG A 201 2.89 1.34 -1.44
C ARG A 201 2.71 2.77 -0.96
N ILE A 202 1.84 3.49 -1.65
CA ILE A 202 1.38 4.84 -1.28
C ILE A 202 0.03 4.67 -0.57
N GLY A 203 -0.10 5.16 0.67
CA GLY A 203 -1.37 5.22 1.40
C GLY A 203 -2.18 6.42 0.92
N LEU A 204 -3.49 6.22 0.73
CA LEU A 204 -4.42 7.27 0.30
C LEU A 204 -5.58 7.39 1.29
N ALA A 205 -5.99 8.62 1.59
CA ALA A 205 -7.23 8.92 2.30
C ALA A 205 -7.88 10.18 1.70
N ARG A 206 -9.19 10.34 1.90
CA ARG A 206 -9.88 11.61 1.58
C ARG A 206 -9.77 12.56 2.77
N ASN A 207 -9.68 13.85 2.51
CA ASN A 207 -9.89 14.87 3.53
C ASN A 207 -11.42 15.16 3.70
N PRO A 208 -11.85 16.00 4.65
CA PRO A 208 -13.28 16.33 4.84
C PRO A 208 -13.94 16.95 3.61
N GLN A 209 -13.17 17.56 2.70
CA GLN A 209 -13.69 18.10 1.43
C GLN A 209 -13.72 17.04 0.32
N GLY A 210 -13.37 15.79 0.64
CA GLY A 210 -13.36 14.68 -0.28
C GLY A 210 -12.16 14.60 -1.23
N GLN A 211 -11.18 15.49 -1.08
CA GLN A 211 -9.95 15.51 -1.87
C GLN A 211 -8.97 14.48 -1.34
N LEU A 212 -8.18 13.85 -2.24
CA LEU A 212 -7.20 12.85 -1.84
C LEU A 212 -5.95 13.45 -1.21
N GLN A 213 -5.52 12.77 -0.16
CA GLN A 213 -4.25 12.96 0.52
C GLN A 213 -3.43 11.68 0.38
N ALA A 214 -2.13 11.82 0.29
CA ALA A 214 -1.21 10.70 0.12
C ALA A 214 -0.14 10.70 1.22
N THR A 215 0.27 9.49 1.62
CA THR A 215 1.45 9.27 2.45
C THR A 215 2.29 8.15 1.85
N TRP A 216 3.59 8.33 1.88
CA TRP A 216 4.54 7.35 1.32
C TRP A 216 5.87 7.41 2.07
N ARG A 217 6.67 6.36 1.97
CA ARG A 217 8.03 6.39 2.49
C ARG A 217 8.90 7.29 1.61
N HIS A 218 9.46 8.32 2.22
CA HIS A 218 10.31 9.31 1.58
C HIS A 218 11.76 9.17 2.05
N VAL A 219 12.70 9.70 1.28
CA VAL A 219 14.12 9.71 1.61
C VAL A 219 14.53 11.13 1.94
N PHE A 220 14.51 11.47 3.22
CA PHE A 220 15.02 12.73 3.72
C PHE A 220 16.56 12.66 3.89
N ASP A 221 17.24 13.78 3.77
CA ASP A 221 18.68 13.92 4.08
C ASP A 221 19.55 12.78 3.48
N SER A 222 19.29 12.44 2.23
CA SER A 222 19.99 11.39 1.45
C SER A 222 19.82 9.93 1.90
N SER A 223 19.45 9.64 3.14
CA SER A 223 19.35 8.26 3.66
C SER A 223 18.26 8.03 4.70
N THR A 224 17.66 9.07 5.28
CA THR A 224 16.62 8.95 6.31
C THR A 224 15.29 8.54 5.70
N ARG A 225 14.78 7.37 6.09
CA ARG A 225 13.56 6.75 5.57
C ARG A 225 12.36 6.98 6.48
N ASP A 226 11.85 8.20 6.49
CA ASP A 226 10.58 8.54 7.15
C ASP A 226 9.45 8.71 6.13
N HIS A 227 8.26 9.07 6.57
CA HIS A 227 7.12 9.20 5.68
C HIS A 227 6.83 10.67 5.38
N ALA A 228 6.51 10.94 4.13
CA ALA A 228 5.98 12.22 3.68
C ALA A 228 4.46 12.13 3.56
N PHE A 229 3.82 13.28 3.71
CA PHE A 229 2.40 13.52 3.49
C PHE A 229 2.23 14.70 2.54
N ALA A 230 1.26 14.60 1.63
CA ALA A 230 0.87 15.71 0.76
C ALA A 230 -0.57 15.58 0.29
N SER A 231 -1.20 16.71 -0.04
CA SER A 231 -2.40 16.71 -0.88
C SER A 231 -2.04 16.25 -2.29
N VAL A 232 -2.82 15.35 -2.86
CA VAL A 232 -2.57 14.83 -4.22
C VAL A 232 -2.63 15.94 -5.28
N GLY A 233 -3.42 16.99 -5.05
CA GLY A 233 -3.47 18.19 -5.90
C GLY A 233 -2.37 19.23 -5.66
N ALA A 234 -1.47 19.02 -4.70
CA ALA A 234 -0.45 20.01 -4.35
C ALA A 234 0.61 20.18 -5.45
N PRO A 235 1.28 21.36 -5.51
CA PRO A 235 2.50 21.53 -6.30
C PRO A 235 3.60 20.55 -5.88
N ALA A 236 4.50 20.23 -6.83
CA ALA A 236 5.60 19.30 -6.59
C ALA A 236 6.45 19.72 -5.37
N ASN A 237 6.88 18.71 -4.61
CA ASN A 237 7.72 18.84 -3.42
C ASN A 237 7.11 19.66 -2.27
N ARG A 238 5.81 19.97 -2.30
CA ARG A 238 5.10 20.55 -1.17
C ARG A 238 4.64 19.43 -0.23
N ILE A 239 5.57 18.92 0.56
CA ILE A 239 5.40 17.77 1.44
C ILE A 239 5.57 18.15 2.91
N THR A 240 4.90 17.41 3.79
CA THR A 240 5.10 17.44 5.25
C THR A 240 5.75 16.13 5.68
N ARG A 241 6.77 16.17 6.55
CA ARG A 241 7.35 14.97 7.17
C ARG A 241 6.42 14.49 8.28
N SER A 242 5.77 13.36 8.06
CA SER A 242 4.69 12.83 8.92
C SER A 242 5.16 11.80 9.95
N THR A 243 6.42 11.34 9.88
CA THR A 243 7.03 10.47 10.89
C THR A 243 8.46 10.89 11.18
N HIS A 244 8.95 10.59 12.39
CA HIS A 244 10.28 10.97 12.87
C HIS A 244 10.99 9.80 13.56
N ASP A 245 11.04 8.64 12.91
CA ASP A 245 11.85 7.51 13.36
C ASP A 245 13.33 7.77 13.12
N ASN A 246 13.66 8.67 12.19
CA ASN A 246 15.02 8.98 11.75
C ASN A 246 15.79 7.73 11.31
N TRP A 247 15.08 6.80 10.67
CA TRP A 247 15.64 5.52 10.26
C TRP A 247 16.59 5.70 9.08
N GLN A 248 17.88 5.56 9.36
CA GLN A 248 18.93 5.62 8.33
C GLN A 248 19.17 4.23 7.75
N ILE A 249 18.83 4.04 6.49
CA ILE A 249 19.03 2.78 5.79
C ILE A 249 19.20 3.01 4.29
N ASN A 250 20.17 2.30 3.71
CA ASN A 250 20.34 2.23 2.25
C ASN A 250 19.83 0.89 1.71
N ALA A 251 18.53 0.63 1.92
CA ALA A 251 17.84 -0.58 1.48
C ALA A 251 16.35 -0.30 1.24
N CYS A 252 15.66 -1.29 0.67
CA CYS A 252 14.23 -1.25 0.41
C CYS A 252 13.45 -2.05 1.48
N PRO A 253 12.76 -1.40 2.42
CA PRO A 253 12.08 -2.09 3.52
C PRO A 253 10.83 -2.89 3.11
N HIS A 254 10.21 -2.59 1.98
CA HIS A 254 8.96 -3.21 1.51
C HIS A 254 7.79 -3.17 2.50
N HIS A 255 7.68 -2.09 3.28
CA HIS A 255 6.59 -1.83 4.21
C HIS A 255 6.06 -0.42 3.98
N GLY A 256 5.01 -0.29 3.19
CA GLY A 256 4.35 0.99 2.95
C GLY A 256 3.40 1.39 4.08
N PRO A 257 3.12 2.70 4.24
CA PRO A 257 2.22 3.21 5.26
C PRO A 257 0.75 2.98 4.93
N GLY A 258 -0.10 3.09 5.96
CA GLY A 258 -1.55 3.27 5.85
C GLY A 258 -1.95 4.67 6.28
N LEU A 259 -3.07 5.17 5.75
CA LEU A 259 -3.64 6.48 6.05
C LEU A 259 -5.17 6.40 6.09
N ALA A 260 -5.80 7.00 7.10
CA ALA A 260 -7.25 7.12 7.19
C ALA A 260 -7.62 8.51 7.73
N LEU A 261 -8.78 9.04 7.32
CA LEU A 261 -9.30 10.32 7.82
C LEU A 261 -9.69 10.19 9.29
N ASN A 262 -9.27 11.14 10.13
CA ASN A 262 -9.84 11.35 11.46
C ASN A 262 -10.93 12.43 11.37
N ALA A 263 -12.17 12.01 11.19
CA ALA A 263 -13.29 12.93 10.98
C ALA A 263 -13.50 13.90 12.16
N GLY A 264 -13.17 13.48 13.39
CA GLY A 264 -13.33 14.30 14.60
C GLY A 264 -12.42 15.51 14.69
N THR A 265 -11.24 15.46 14.03
CA THR A 265 -10.22 16.53 14.07
C THR A 265 -9.85 17.06 12.69
N SER A 266 -10.43 16.51 11.61
CA SER A 266 -10.04 16.75 10.22
C SER A 266 -8.58 16.38 9.91
N GLY A 267 -7.89 15.70 10.84
CA GLY A 267 -6.56 15.14 10.68
C GLY A 267 -6.60 13.69 10.19
N TYR A 268 -5.56 12.90 10.51
CA TYR A 268 -5.46 11.54 9.99
C TYR A 268 -4.97 10.56 11.06
N HIS A 269 -5.32 9.30 10.86
CA HIS A 269 -4.68 8.14 11.48
C HIS A 269 -3.66 7.59 10.50
N THR A 270 -2.47 7.26 10.97
CA THR A 270 -1.43 6.64 10.15
C THR A 270 -0.80 5.45 10.86
N VAL A 271 -0.44 4.42 10.07
CA VAL A 271 0.35 3.28 10.54
C VAL A 271 1.55 3.08 9.63
N TRP A 272 2.69 2.73 10.20
CA TRP A 272 3.91 2.48 9.44
C TRP A 272 4.84 1.53 10.17
N PHE A 273 5.69 0.86 9.42
CA PHE A 273 6.85 0.14 9.95
C PHE A 273 8.08 1.07 9.91
N GLY A 274 8.89 1.04 10.96
CA GLY A 274 10.14 1.78 11.01
C GLY A 274 11.07 1.22 12.08
N ILE A 275 12.34 1.67 12.06
CA ILE A 275 13.31 1.39 13.11
C ILE A 275 13.67 2.73 13.76
N ARG A 276 13.50 2.79 15.08
CA ARG A 276 13.81 3.98 15.88
C ARG A 276 14.82 3.62 16.96
N LYS A 277 15.75 4.51 17.25
CA LYS A 277 16.62 4.37 18.42
C LYS A 277 15.87 4.70 19.71
N VAL A 278 15.80 3.72 20.61
CA VAL A 278 15.24 3.86 21.95
C VAL A 278 16.34 3.46 22.94
N ASN A 279 16.74 4.39 23.80
CA ASN A 279 17.87 4.18 24.73
C ASN A 279 19.16 3.68 24.04
N GLY A 280 19.44 4.20 22.84
CA GLY A 280 20.62 3.82 22.06
C GLY A 280 20.51 2.51 21.26
N GLN A 281 19.44 1.73 21.45
CA GLN A 281 19.21 0.47 20.72
C GLN A 281 18.19 0.65 19.61
N ASP A 282 18.38 -0.06 18.50
CA ASP A 282 17.45 -0.07 17.37
C ASP A 282 16.20 -0.90 17.73
N GLN A 283 15.04 -0.27 17.67
CA GLN A 283 13.73 -0.90 17.85
C GLN A 283 12.95 -0.90 16.55
N ALA A 284 12.88 -2.05 15.90
CA ALA A 284 12.01 -2.29 14.76
C ALA A 284 10.56 -2.51 15.25
N ALA A 285 9.60 -1.78 14.70
CA ALA A 285 8.20 -1.97 15.07
C ALA A 285 7.25 -1.38 14.01
N VAL A 286 6.02 -1.87 13.99
CA VAL A 286 4.89 -1.13 13.43
C VAL A 286 4.39 -0.14 14.47
N ARG A 287 4.16 1.10 14.03
CA ARG A 287 3.70 2.21 14.86
C ARG A 287 2.42 2.79 14.32
N TYR A 288 1.64 3.37 15.20
CA TYR A 288 0.45 4.15 14.92
C TYR A 288 0.63 5.55 15.52
N ALA A 289 0.12 6.57 14.83
CA ALA A 289 -0.03 7.91 15.36
C ALA A 289 -1.20 8.63 14.68
N ARG A 290 -1.63 9.74 15.29
CA ARG A 290 -2.51 10.72 14.64
C ARG A 290 -1.67 11.84 14.04
N LEU A 291 -2.18 12.39 12.94
CA LEU A 291 -1.63 13.55 12.27
C LEU A 291 -2.66 14.69 12.34
N ASN A 292 -2.18 15.93 12.36
CA ASN A 292 -3.05 17.09 12.17
C ASN A 292 -3.50 17.21 10.67
N PRO A 293 -4.39 18.15 10.31
CA PRO A 293 -4.84 18.34 8.93
C PRO A 293 -3.72 18.62 7.91
N GLN A 294 -2.57 19.11 8.36
CA GLN A 294 -1.40 19.40 7.53
C GLN A 294 -0.46 18.20 7.39
N GLY A 295 -0.80 17.08 8.02
CA GLY A 295 0.01 15.85 8.00
C GLY A 295 1.18 15.84 9.00
N GLU A 296 1.23 16.78 9.92
CA GLU A 296 2.23 16.81 10.98
C GLU A 296 1.83 15.82 12.09
N PRO A 297 2.79 15.04 12.64
CA PRO A 297 2.48 14.07 13.67
C PRO A 297 2.12 14.76 14.99
N LEU A 298 1.20 14.14 15.73
CA LEU A 298 0.85 14.48 17.11
C LEU A 298 1.61 13.52 18.04
N PRO A 299 2.76 13.92 18.61
CA PRO A 299 3.70 13.01 19.28
C PRO A 299 3.09 12.26 20.48
N GLU A 300 2.17 12.88 21.20
CA GLU A 300 1.45 12.29 22.34
C GLU A 300 0.56 11.10 21.95
N THR A 301 0.25 10.98 20.67
CA THR A 301 -0.60 9.90 20.12
C THR A 301 0.20 8.71 19.62
N LEU A 302 1.53 8.81 19.62
CA LEU A 302 2.40 7.73 19.13
C LEU A 302 2.23 6.47 20.00
N ARG A 303 1.95 5.36 19.33
CA ARG A 303 1.85 4.02 19.92
C ARG A 303 2.68 3.04 19.12
N VAL A 304 3.31 2.11 19.81
CA VAL A 304 3.92 0.91 19.22
C VAL A 304 2.86 -0.19 19.28
N LEU A 305 2.63 -0.91 18.18
CA LEU A 305 1.71 -2.04 18.21
C LEU A 305 2.21 -3.09 19.24
N PRO A 306 1.30 -3.71 20.00
CA PRO A 306 1.66 -4.67 21.04
C PRO A 306 2.05 -6.04 20.44
N ASP A 307 2.86 -6.03 19.40
CA ASP A 307 3.30 -7.21 18.67
C ASP A 307 4.61 -6.92 17.94
N ALA A 308 5.70 -7.45 18.46
CA ALA A 308 7.03 -7.24 17.87
C ALA A 308 7.21 -7.89 16.48
N ARG A 309 6.27 -8.79 16.10
CA ARG A 309 6.24 -9.46 14.79
C ARG A 309 5.18 -8.88 13.85
N ALA A 310 4.63 -7.72 14.18
CA ALA A 310 3.66 -7.04 13.34
C ALA A 310 4.25 -6.67 11.97
N GLU A 311 3.56 -7.03 10.90
CA GLU A 311 3.97 -6.76 9.52
C GLU A 311 2.79 -6.26 8.69
N HIS A 312 3.08 -5.38 7.73
CA HIS A 312 2.17 -4.94 6.66
C HIS A 312 0.80 -4.44 7.17
N ALA A 313 0.86 -3.60 8.19
CA ALA A 313 -0.35 -3.05 8.79
C ALA A 313 -1.14 -2.15 7.83
N ASP A 314 -2.46 -2.13 8.01
CA ASP A 314 -3.39 -1.25 7.33
C ASP A 314 -4.28 -0.54 8.35
N VAL A 315 -4.84 0.64 8.02
CA VAL A 315 -5.68 1.44 8.91
C VAL A 315 -6.89 1.99 8.17
N LEU A 316 -8.05 1.92 8.81
CA LEU A 316 -9.26 2.64 8.43
C LEU A 316 -9.92 3.28 9.66
N ALA A 317 -10.71 4.32 9.42
CA ALA A 317 -11.49 4.97 10.47
C ALA A 317 -12.85 5.44 9.95
N ASP A 318 -13.86 5.42 10.83
CA ASP A 318 -15.17 6.01 10.63
C ASP A 318 -15.65 6.64 11.94
N GLY A 319 -15.71 7.96 11.98
CA GLY A 319 -16.01 8.70 13.21
C GLY A 319 -15.00 8.40 14.31
N GLN A 320 -15.46 7.84 15.43
CA GLN A 320 -14.64 7.43 16.56
C GLN A 320 -14.09 5.99 16.40
N ASN A 321 -14.63 5.22 15.47
CA ASN A 321 -14.19 3.85 15.23
C ASN A 321 -12.90 3.83 14.40
N VAL A 322 -11.85 3.23 14.93
CA VAL A 322 -10.56 3.09 14.25
C VAL A 322 -10.16 1.63 14.26
N ALA A 323 -9.80 1.10 13.11
CA ALA A 323 -9.26 -0.25 12.95
C ALA A 323 -7.84 -0.19 12.42
N VAL A 324 -6.91 -0.84 13.10
CA VAL A 324 -5.58 -1.17 12.60
C VAL A 324 -5.49 -2.69 12.51
N VAL A 325 -5.11 -3.22 11.36
CA VAL A 325 -4.95 -4.66 11.15
C VAL A 325 -3.55 -4.99 10.67
N TRP A 326 -3.04 -6.15 11.04
CA TRP A 326 -1.72 -6.62 10.59
C TRP A 326 -1.64 -8.14 10.62
N ARG A 327 -0.64 -8.68 9.97
CA ARG A 327 -0.28 -10.09 10.12
C ARG A 327 0.91 -10.24 11.08
N SER A 328 0.96 -11.35 11.80
CA SER A 328 2.01 -11.67 12.77
C SER A 328 2.39 -13.14 12.62
N SER A 329 3.62 -13.42 12.21
CA SER A 329 4.09 -14.78 11.92
C SER A 329 4.90 -15.35 13.09
N GLU A 330 4.54 -16.57 13.52
CA GLU A 330 5.24 -17.32 14.53
C GLU A 330 5.43 -18.77 14.09
N GLY A 331 6.66 -19.12 13.72
CA GLY A 331 6.95 -20.42 13.11
C GLY A 331 6.16 -20.61 11.81
N ALA A 332 5.38 -21.68 11.73
CA ALA A 332 4.55 -22.01 10.56
C ALA A 332 3.16 -21.33 10.57
N VAL A 333 2.78 -20.68 11.67
CA VAL A 333 1.46 -20.05 11.83
C VAL A 333 1.57 -18.55 11.67
N THR A 334 0.71 -17.97 10.85
CA THR A 334 0.50 -16.52 10.78
C THR A 334 -0.88 -16.20 11.33
N SER A 335 -0.96 -15.23 12.23
CA SER A 335 -2.19 -14.70 12.79
C SER A 335 -2.56 -13.37 12.14
N LEU A 336 -3.84 -13.21 11.79
CA LEU A 336 -4.45 -11.92 11.48
C LEU A 336 -4.87 -11.27 12.80
N LYS A 337 -4.30 -10.12 13.11
CA LYS A 337 -4.61 -9.37 14.33
C LYS A 337 -5.24 -8.03 14.00
N ALA A 338 -6.03 -7.52 14.93
CA ALA A 338 -6.66 -6.21 14.85
C ALA A 338 -6.52 -5.45 16.16
N TRP A 339 -6.34 -4.16 16.05
CA TRP A 339 -6.43 -3.16 17.10
C TRP A 339 -7.66 -2.31 16.81
N LEU A 340 -8.69 -2.38 17.66
CA LEU A 340 -9.96 -1.71 17.47
C LEU A 340 -10.16 -0.64 18.54
N SER A 341 -10.56 0.55 18.12
CA SER A 341 -10.84 1.70 18.99
C SER A 341 -12.24 2.23 18.73
N THR A 342 -12.94 2.68 19.78
CA THR A 342 -14.23 3.38 19.72
C THR A 342 -14.15 4.84 20.19
N ASP A 343 -12.94 5.34 20.45
CA ASP A 343 -12.68 6.66 21.02
C ASP A 343 -11.70 7.51 20.20
N GLY A 344 -11.67 7.29 18.89
CA GLY A 344 -10.80 8.03 17.95
C GLY A 344 -9.33 7.69 18.07
N GLY A 345 -9.01 6.45 18.46
CA GLY A 345 -7.62 5.96 18.55
C GLY A 345 -6.91 6.40 19.83
N GLN A 346 -7.64 6.69 20.89
CA GLN A 346 -7.04 6.94 22.22
C GLN A 346 -6.73 5.63 22.93
N ASN A 347 -7.69 4.71 22.94
CA ASN A 347 -7.54 3.36 23.48
C ASN A 347 -7.88 2.32 22.40
N PHE A 348 -7.26 1.14 22.53
CA PHE A 348 -7.43 0.06 21.57
C PHE A 348 -7.57 -1.29 22.27
N ASP A 349 -8.50 -2.09 21.76
CA ASP A 349 -8.66 -3.50 22.10
C ASP A 349 -7.93 -4.38 21.07
N LEU A 350 -7.06 -5.28 21.55
CA LEU A 350 -6.35 -6.25 20.73
C LEU A 350 -7.23 -7.48 20.49
N LYS A 351 -7.42 -7.85 19.22
CA LYS A 351 -8.14 -9.07 18.82
C LYS A 351 -7.31 -9.90 17.85
N THR A 352 -7.41 -11.21 17.93
CA THR A 352 -6.98 -12.14 16.87
C THR A 352 -8.23 -12.53 16.08
N LEU A 353 -8.23 -12.22 14.78
CA LEU A 353 -9.38 -12.42 13.90
C LEU A 353 -9.33 -13.78 13.19
N GLY A 354 -8.13 -14.25 12.85
CA GLY A 354 -7.93 -15.48 12.12
C GLY A 354 -6.49 -15.98 12.17
N GLN A 355 -6.29 -17.20 11.69
CA GLN A 355 -4.97 -17.82 11.56
C GLN A 355 -4.87 -18.54 10.23
N ALA A 356 -3.66 -18.66 9.71
CA ALA A 356 -3.34 -19.46 8.53
C ALA A 356 -1.98 -20.14 8.70
N THR A 357 -1.83 -21.30 8.10
CA THR A 357 -0.55 -21.95 7.89
C THR A 357 -0.13 -21.78 6.44
N GLY A 358 1.19 -21.70 6.18
CA GLY A 358 1.72 -21.56 4.84
C GLY A 358 1.58 -20.13 4.29
N TYR A 359 1.43 -20.04 2.97
CA TYR A 359 1.49 -18.78 2.26
C TYR A 359 0.24 -17.92 2.46
N ASN A 360 0.40 -16.70 2.88
CA ASN A 360 -0.67 -15.71 3.07
C ASN A 360 -0.24 -14.33 2.59
N ASP A 361 -1.23 -13.50 2.23
CA ASP A 361 -1.02 -12.15 1.74
C ASP A 361 -1.09 -11.11 2.88
N HIS A 362 -0.86 -9.86 2.53
CA HIS A 362 -1.07 -8.74 3.45
C HIS A 362 -2.58 -8.52 3.67
N PRO A 363 -3.03 -8.29 4.90
CA PRO A 363 -4.44 -7.97 5.16
C PRO A 363 -4.83 -6.67 4.47
N ARG A 364 -6.12 -6.57 4.06
CA ARG A 364 -6.69 -5.39 3.45
C ARG A 364 -7.97 -4.98 4.15
N LEU A 365 -8.00 -3.74 4.56
CA LEU A 365 -9.22 -3.10 5.02
C LEU A 365 -10.00 -2.54 3.83
N ALA A 366 -11.32 -2.70 3.88
CA ALA A 366 -12.25 -2.07 2.95
C ALA A 366 -13.43 -1.48 3.74
N GLN A 367 -13.97 -0.35 3.27
CA GLN A 367 -15.02 0.40 3.95
C GLN A 367 -16.09 0.86 2.98
N SER A 368 -17.35 0.83 3.44
CA SER A 368 -18.48 1.53 2.83
C SER A 368 -19.42 2.02 3.91
N GLY A 369 -19.54 3.36 4.04
CA GLY A 369 -20.18 3.97 5.19
C GLY A 369 -19.55 3.51 6.50
N ALA A 370 -20.37 3.20 7.50
CA ALA A 370 -19.89 2.71 8.81
C ALA A 370 -19.41 1.25 8.80
N ARG A 371 -19.59 0.52 7.71
CA ARG A 371 -19.19 -0.88 7.61
C ARG A 371 -17.74 -1.01 7.24
N MET A 372 -16.94 -1.63 8.10
CA MET A 372 -15.55 -1.96 7.86
C MET A 372 -15.35 -3.48 7.85
N VAL A 373 -14.58 -3.97 6.88
CA VAL A 373 -14.20 -5.37 6.77
C VAL A 373 -12.70 -5.49 6.57
N VAL A 374 -12.10 -6.57 7.06
CA VAL A 374 -10.77 -6.98 6.67
C VAL A 374 -10.83 -8.22 5.79
N VAL A 375 -10.11 -8.16 4.69
CA VAL A 375 -9.91 -9.28 3.76
C VAL A 375 -8.48 -9.80 3.95
N TRP A 376 -8.37 -11.10 4.16
CA TRP A 376 -7.07 -11.75 4.29
C TRP A 376 -7.06 -13.08 3.54
N ARG A 377 -6.22 -13.17 2.54
CA ARG A 377 -6.14 -14.33 1.65
C ARG A 377 -4.92 -15.17 1.96
N ASN A 378 -5.10 -16.47 1.99
CA ASN A 378 -4.05 -17.47 1.98
C ASN A 378 -4.23 -18.41 0.77
N THR A 379 -3.40 -19.44 0.63
CA THR A 379 -3.47 -20.38 -0.48
C THR A 379 -4.70 -21.30 -0.47
N GLN A 380 -5.44 -21.34 0.62
CA GLN A 380 -6.59 -22.22 0.80
C GLN A 380 -7.90 -21.45 0.69
N GLU A 381 -7.94 -20.22 1.23
CA GLU A 381 -9.19 -19.45 1.35
C GLU A 381 -8.94 -17.94 1.33
N THR A 382 -10.02 -17.19 1.14
CA THR A 382 -10.08 -15.74 1.40
C THR A 382 -10.98 -15.51 2.62
N GLN A 383 -10.36 -15.18 3.75
CA GLN A 383 -11.06 -14.82 4.97
C GLN A 383 -11.60 -13.40 4.88
N VAL A 384 -12.81 -13.20 5.36
CA VAL A 384 -13.47 -11.89 5.47
C VAL A 384 -14.00 -11.75 6.89
N HIS A 385 -13.55 -10.73 7.60
CA HIS A 385 -14.03 -10.44 8.95
C HIS A 385 -14.66 -9.06 8.97
N GLU A 386 -15.95 -8.99 9.26
CA GLU A 386 -16.64 -7.72 9.54
C GLU A 386 -16.22 -7.25 10.93
N LEU A 387 -15.70 -6.03 11.01
CA LEU A 387 -15.19 -5.49 12.26
C LEU A 387 -16.34 -4.92 13.10
N ARG A 388 -16.39 -5.34 14.36
CA ARG A 388 -17.35 -4.86 15.35
C ARG A 388 -16.60 -4.16 16.47
N PHE A 389 -16.96 -2.92 16.70
CA PHE A 389 -16.38 -2.02 17.70
C PHE A 389 -17.13 -2.07 19.01
#